data_ac2d5daa89f48692c59034942d9e0fa3
#
_entry.id   ac2d5daa89f48692c59034942d9e0fa3
#
_cell.length_a   1.000
_cell.length_b   1.000
_cell.length_c   1.000
_cell.angle_alpha   90.00
_cell.angle_beta   90.00
_cell.angle_gamma   90.00
#
_symmetry.space_group_name_H-M   'P 1'
#
loop_
_entity.id
_entity.type
_entity.pdbx_description
1 polymer ?
#
loop_
_entity_poly.entity_id
_entity_poly.type
_entity_poly.pdbx_seq_one_letter_code
_entity_poly.pdbx_strand_id
1 'polypeptide(L)'
;MRGKSYLQIGSITMGIAGSIINPDFFEEYLGMRVESVDEVEIIRRMTEGIYDEAEFKKALKWTKENCKEGFDKNPDWFKKSDKEKEEAWEFVVKMMCIIKDLYNGNENLPDVPRRKK
;
A
#
# COMPACT_ATOMS: atom_id res chain seq x y z
N MET A 1 9.32 -20.99 1.38
CA MET A 1 9.34 -19.66 2.01
C MET A 1 10.74 -19.21 2.42
N ARG A 2 11.65 -20.14 2.74
CA ARG A 2 13.05 -19.78 3.13
C ARG A 2 13.71 -18.85 2.12
N GLY A 3 14.40 -17.81 2.61
CA GLY A 3 15.08 -16.81 1.80
C GLY A 3 14.18 -15.73 1.19
N LYS A 4 12.88 -15.71 1.51
CA LYS A 4 11.96 -14.62 1.16
C LYS A 4 11.95 -13.56 2.25
N SER A 5 11.57 -12.34 1.90
CA SER A 5 11.30 -11.28 2.86
C SER A 5 9.80 -11.10 3.05
N TYR A 6 9.42 -10.74 4.26
CA TYR A 6 8.08 -10.27 4.61
C TYR A 6 8.12 -8.76 4.74
N LEU A 7 7.32 -8.04 3.96
CA LEU A 7 7.21 -6.59 4.08
C LEU A 7 6.15 -6.23 5.11
N GLN A 8 6.59 -5.54 6.17
CA GLN A 8 5.72 -4.95 7.17
C GLN A 8 5.60 -3.45 6.89
N ILE A 9 4.38 -2.94 6.80
CA ILE A 9 4.11 -1.51 6.68
C ILE A 9 3.58 -1.00 8.01
N GLY A 10 4.26 0.00 8.57
CA GLY A 10 4.04 0.44 9.94
C GLY A 10 4.59 -0.54 10.98
N SER A 11 4.60 -0.15 12.26
CA SER A 11 5.16 -0.99 13.34
C SER A 11 4.09 -1.54 14.27
N ILE A 12 3.18 -0.69 14.73
CA ILE A 12 2.11 -1.07 15.68
C ILE A 12 0.81 -0.42 15.22
N THR A 13 -0.15 -1.23 14.83
CA THR A 13 -1.46 -0.72 14.44
C THR A 13 -2.29 -0.37 15.67
N MET A 14 -2.51 0.91 15.91
CA MET A 14 -3.38 1.44 16.97
C MET A 14 -3.09 0.88 18.39
N GLY A 15 -1.84 0.53 18.67
CA GLY A 15 -1.43 -0.02 19.99
C GLY A 15 -1.93 -1.44 20.25
N ILE A 16 -2.38 -2.18 19.24
CA ILE A 16 -2.86 -3.55 19.39
C ILE A 16 -1.67 -4.51 19.39
N ALA A 17 -1.31 -5.02 20.55
CA ALA A 17 -0.16 -5.92 20.73
C ALA A 17 -0.26 -7.20 19.87
N GLY A 18 -1.45 -7.71 19.61
CA GLY A 18 -1.67 -8.89 18.77
C GLY A 18 -1.34 -8.69 17.28
N SER A 19 -1.16 -7.45 16.83
CA SER A 19 -0.75 -7.14 15.44
C SER A 19 0.76 -6.99 15.27
N ILE A 20 1.52 -7.06 16.37
CA ILE A 20 2.99 -6.94 16.32
C ILE A 20 3.56 -8.24 15.75
N ILE A 21 4.33 -8.10 14.67
CA ILE A 21 5.08 -9.21 14.09
C ILE A 21 6.33 -9.46 14.94
N ASN A 22 6.52 -10.71 15.34
CA ASN A 22 7.76 -11.14 15.97
C ASN A 22 8.77 -11.56 14.86
N PRO A 23 9.83 -10.75 14.60
CA PRO A 23 10.81 -11.06 13.56
C PRO A 23 11.54 -12.38 13.81
N ASP A 24 11.84 -12.71 15.07
CA ASP A 24 12.54 -13.95 15.43
C ASP A 24 11.72 -15.17 15.06
N PHE A 25 10.40 -15.15 15.27
CA PHE A 25 9.51 -16.19 14.83
C PHE A 25 9.56 -16.41 13.31
N PHE A 26 9.52 -15.32 12.54
CA PHE A 26 9.58 -15.39 11.08
C PHE A 26 10.91 -15.95 10.58
N GLU A 27 12.03 -15.56 11.22
CA GLU A 27 13.35 -16.05 10.85
C GLU A 27 13.54 -17.52 11.25
N GLU A 28 13.23 -17.88 12.48
CA GLU A 28 13.45 -19.20 13.04
C GLU A 28 12.56 -20.27 12.40
N TYR A 29 11.26 -20.02 12.33
CA TYR A 29 10.29 -21.03 11.88
C TYR A 29 10.01 -21.00 10.39
N LEU A 30 10.03 -19.81 9.75
CA LEU A 30 9.70 -19.67 8.35
C LEU A 30 10.93 -19.42 7.46
N GLY A 31 12.08 -19.10 8.06
CA GLY A 31 13.29 -18.73 7.35
C GLY A 31 13.11 -17.45 6.51
N MET A 32 12.24 -16.55 6.99
CA MET A 32 11.91 -15.29 6.32
C MET A 32 12.47 -14.12 7.11
N ARG A 33 13.00 -13.14 6.42
CA ARG A 33 13.40 -11.87 7.02
C ARG A 33 12.22 -10.90 7.04
N VAL A 34 12.00 -10.22 8.16
CA VAL A 34 11.03 -9.13 8.25
C VAL A 34 11.73 -7.81 7.89
N GLU A 35 11.19 -7.10 6.91
CA GLU A 35 11.64 -5.79 6.50
C GLU A 35 10.51 -4.78 6.74
N SER A 36 10.76 -3.77 7.57
CA SER A 36 9.76 -2.77 7.93
C SER A 36 9.94 -1.50 7.12
N VAL A 37 8.82 -0.92 6.67
CA VAL A 37 8.72 0.39 6.05
C VAL A 37 7.71 1.21 6.82
N ASP A 38 8.06 2.44 7.18
CA ASP A 38 7.16 3.35 7.86
C ASP A 38 6.06 3.86 6.91
N GLU A 39 4.85 4.06 7.43
CA GLU A 39 3.73 4.62 6.65
C GLU A 39 4.04 6.02 6.12
N VAL A 40 4.88 6.79 6.81
CA VAL A 40 5.35 8.11 6.36
C VAL A 40 6.02 8.03 4.99
N GLU A 41 6.72 6.94 4.67
CA GLU A 41 7.33 6.76 3.35
C GLU A 41 6.28 6.67 2.23
N ILE A 42 5.13 6.04 2.49
CA ILE A 42 4.02 6.00 1.52
C ILE A 42 3.48 7.40 1.28
N ILE A 43 3.26 8.16 2.36
CA ILE A 43 2.77 9.54 2.28
C ILE A 43 3.77 10.43 1.55
N ARG A 44 5.07 10.30 1.87
CA ARG A 44 6.14 11.04 1.19
C ARG A 44 6.12 10.79 -0.32
N ARG A 45 6.09 9.52 -0.74
CA ARG A 45 6.04 9.15 -2.17
C ARG A 45 4.79 9.68 -2.85
N MET A 46 3.66 9.63 -2.17
CA MET A 46 2.40 10.16 -2.68
C MET A 46 2.47 11.68 -2.90
N THR A 47 3.05 12.40 -1.93
CA THR A 47 3.19 13.87 -1.97
C THR A 47 4.21 14.32 -3.03
N GLU A 48 5.34 13.60 -3.15
CA GLU A 48 6.40 13.91 -4.11
C GLU A 48 6.15 13.34 -5.52
N GLY A 49 5.06 12.59 -5.70
CA GLY A 49 4.70 11.99 -6.99
C GLY A 49 5.63 10.85 -7.41
N ILE A 50 6.23 10.13 -6.44
CA ILE A 50 7.12 9.00 -6.71
C ILE A 50 6.30 7.72 -6.91
N TYR A 51 5.67 7.60 -8.04
CA TYR A 51 4.95 6.41 -8.53
C TYR A 51 4.86 6.44 -10.06
N ASP A 52 4.61 5.28 -10.68
CA ASP A 52 4.45 5.19 -12.13
C ASP A 52 3.08 5.74 -12.55
N GLU A 53 3.07 6.93 -13.14
CA GLU A 53 1.86 7.62 -13.59
C GLU A 53 1.08 6.82 -14.65
N ALA A 54 1.79 6.12 -15.54
CA ALA A 54 1.14 5.31 -16.58
C ALA A 54 0.45 4.07 -15.96
N GLU A 55 1.10 3.47 -14.98
CA GLU A 55 0.52 2.37 -14.22
C GLU A 55 -0.68 2.83 -13.40
N PHE A 56 -0.55 3.97 -12.71
CA PHE A 56 -1.64 4.58 -11.94
C PHE A 56 -2.89 4.78 -12.81
N LYS A 57 -2.74 5.39 -13.99
CA LYS A 57 -3.88 5.60 -14.91
C LYS A 57 -4.54 4.31 -15.36
N LYS A 58 -3.76 3.27 -15.66
CA LYS A 58 -4.29 1.95 -16.01
C LYS A 58 -5.03 1.31 -14.84
N ALA A 59 -4.45 1.37 -13.65
CA ALA A 59 -5.06 0.81 -12.43
C ALA A 59 -6.35 1.54 -12.07
N LEU A 60 -6.36 2.87 -12.11
CA LEU A 60 -7.55 3.68 -11.85
C LEU A 60 -8.68 3.36 -12.83
N LYS A 61 -8.38 3.28 -14.13
CA LYS A 61 -9.36 2.88 -15.14
C LYS A 61 -9.92 1.49 -14.84
N TRP A 62 -9.04 0.53 -14.60
CA TRP A 62 -9.45 -0.84 -14.32
C TRP A 62 -10.34 -0.95 -13.09
N THR A 63 -9.98 -0.27 -11.98
CA THR A 63 -10.78 -0.30 -10.75
C THR A 63 -12.17 0.30 -10.95
N LYS A 64 -12.29 1.41 -11.70
CA LYS A 64 -13.59 2.01 -12.03
C LYS A 64 -14.46 1.14 -12.91
N GLU A 65 -13.88 0.36 -13.80
CA GLU A 65 -14.61 -0.55 -14.68
C GLU A 65 -15.04 -1.85 -13.97
N ASN A 66 -14.26 -2.34 -13.02
CA ASN A 66 -14.43 -3.67 -12.41
C ASN A 66 -14.94 -3.64 -10.96
N CYS A 67 -14.77 -2.54 -10.25
CA CYS A 67 -15.25 -2.40 -8.88
C CYS A 67 -16.55 -1.61 -8.87
N LYS A 68 -17.50 -2.08 -8.07
CA LYS A 68 -18.78 -1.41 -7.86
C LYS A 68 -18.83 -0.80 -6.48
N GLU A 69 -19.40 0.40 -6.41
CA GLU A 69 -19.68 1.03 -5.13
C GLU A 69 -20.75 0.22 -4.37
N GLY A 70 -20.48 -0.04 -3.10
CA GLY A 70 -21.43 -0.70 -2.22
C GLY A 70 -22.53 0.24 -1.74
N PHE A 71 -23.53 -0.32 -1.08
CA PHE A 71 -24.58 0.48 -0.46
C PHE A 71 -24.06 1.17 0.81
N ASP A 72 -24.10 2.51 0.82
CA ASP A 72 -23.73 3.30 1.99
C ASP A 72 -24.90 3.38 2.98
N LYS A 73 -24.73 2.75 4.15
CA LYS A 73 -25.72 2.73 5.25
C LYS A 73 -25.65 3.94 6.19
N ASN A 74 -24.69 4.85 5.95
CA ASN A 74 -24.55 6.03 6.80
C ASN A 74 -25.72 7.01 6.62
N PRO A 75 -26.01 7.83 7.63
CA PRO A 75 -26.96 8.92 7.50
C PRO A 75 -26.49 9.92 6.41
N ASP A 76 -27.45 10.60 5.78
CA ASP A 76 -27.16 11.48 4.64
C ASP A 76 -26.15 12.59 4.95
N TRP A 77 -26.15 13.10 6.18
CA TRP A 77 -25.19 14.12 6.65
C TRP A 77 -23.74 13.60 6.78
N PHE A 78 -23.54 12.28 6.79
CA PHE A 78 -22.22 11.63 6.88
C PHE A 78 -21.76 11.03 5.54
N LYS A 79 -22.65 10.96 4.56
CA LYS A 79 -22.30 10.46 3.23
C LYS A 79 -21.32 11.39 2.53
N LYS A 80 -20.36 10.80 1.88
CA LYS A 80 -19.38 11.54 1.08
C LYS A 80 -20.00 11.98 -0.24
N SER A 81 -19.63 13.20 -0.67
CA SER A 81 -19.95 13.70 -2.01
C SER A 81 -19.23 12.90 -3.09
N ASP A 82 -19.70 12.98 -4.33
CA ASP A 82 -19.07 12.29 -5.45
C ASP A 82 -17.62 12.73 -5.66
N LYS A 83 -17.32 14.01 -5.39
CA LYS A 83 -15.95 14.54 -5.43
C LYS A 83 -15.05 13.88 -4.38
N GLU A 84 -15.51 13.78 -3.15
CA GLU A 84 -14.74 13.14 -2.06
C GLU A 84 -14.54 11.64 -2.31
N LYS A 85 -15.50 10.99 -2.95
CA LYS A 85 -15.38 9.60 -3.38
C LYS A 85 -14.33 9.43 -4.47
N GLU A 86 -14.31 10.35 -5.45
CA GLU A 86 -13.30 10.34 -6.51
C GLU A 86 -11.90 10.54 -5.96
N GLU A 87 -11.71 11.52 -5.08
CA GLU A 87 -10.45 11.75 -4.38
C GLU A 87 -10.00 10.52 -3.57
N ALA A 88 -10.94 9.83 -2.92
CA ALA A 88 -10.65 8.60 -2.19
C ALA A 88 -10.25 7.43 -3.13
N TRP A 89 -10.87 7.30 -4.30
CA TRP A 89 -10.46 6.35 -5.33
C TRP A 89 -9.03 6.57 -5.78
N GLU A 90 -8.71 7.80 -6.15
CA GLU A 90 -7.36 8.16 -6.57
C GLU A 90 -6.33 7.89 -5.47
N PHE A 91 -6.65 8.28 -4.24
CA PHE A 91 -5.77 8.05 -3.09
C PHE A 91 -5.47 6.56 -2.88
N VAL A 92 -6.49 5.72 -2.89
CA VAL A 92 -6.33 4.27 -2.68
C VAL A 92 -5.54 3.63 -3.80
N VAL A 93 -5.78 4.01 -5.06
CA VAL A 93 -5.05 3.46 -6.20
C VAL A 93 -3.59 3.92 -6.21
N LYS A 94 -3.31 5.17 -5.87
CA LYS A 94 -1.92 5.67 -5.71
C LYS A 94 -1.19 4.89 -4.61
N MET A 95 -1.83 4.71 -3.46
CA MET A 95 -1.27 3.93 -2.35
C MET A 95 -0.96 2.50 -2.77
N MET A 96 -1.86 1.86 -3.51
CA MET A 96 -1.66 0.49 -4.04
C MET A 96 -0.43 0.42 -4.97
N CYS A 97 -0.27 1.37 -5.89
CA CYS A 97 0.89 1.42 -6.78
C CYS A 97 2.19 1.58 -5.99
N ILE A 98 2.22 2.49 -5.00
CA ILE A 98 3.38 2.73 -4.14
C ILE A 98 3.73 1.47 -3.33
N ILE A 99 2.75 0.81 -2.72
CA ILE A 99 2.97 -0.42 -1.95
C ILE A 99 3.51 -1.53 -2.85
N LYS A 100 2.96 -1.66 -4.06
CA LYS A 100 3.45 -2.62 -5.05
C LYS A 100 4.91 -2.35 -5.41
N ASP A 101 5.28 -1.08 -5.62
CA ASP A 101 6.64 -0.67 -5.93
C ASP A 101 7.60 -0.93 -4.75
N LEU A 102 7.16 -0.69 -3.52
CA LEU A 102 7.92 -1.05 -2.32
C LEU A 102 8.15 -2.56 -2.21
N TYR A 103 7.18 -3.36 -2.63
CA TYR A 103 7.26 -4.82 -2.57
C TYR A 103 8.10 -5.43 -3.71
N ASN A 104 7.87 -5.00 -4.95
CA ASN A 104 8.49 -5.58 -6.15
C ASN A 104 9.70 -4.79 -6.66
N GLY A 105 9.84 -3.52 -6.30
CA GLY A 105 10.65 -2.54 -6.99
C GLY A 105 9.97 -2.08 -8.29
N ASN A 106 10.42 -0.95 -8.83
CA ASN A 106 9.95 -0.42 -10.11
C ASN A 106 11.15 0.08 -10.93
N GLU A 107 11.35 -0.48 -12.13
CA GLU A 107 12.51 -0.12 -12.97
C GLU A 107 12.39 1.27 -13.59
N ASN A 108 11.16 1.80 -13.69
CA ASN A 108 10.89 3.12 -14.23
C ASN A 108 11.12 4.25 -13.20
N LEU A 109 11.34 3.90 -11.93
CA LEU A 109 11.55 4.86 -10.84
C LEU A 109 12.95 4.68 -10.28
N PRO A 110 13.93 5.57 -10.64
CA PRO A 110 15.32 5.42 -10.26
C PRO A 110 15.58 5.46 -8.74
N ASP A 111 14.73 6.14 -8.00
CA ASP A 111 14.84 6.32 -6.55
C ASP A 111 14.17 5.21 -5.72
N VAL A 112 13.60 4.21 -6.37
CA VAL A 112 13.04 3.04 -5.66
C VAL A 112 14.17 2.03 -5.43
N PRO A 113 14.48 1.70 -4.17
CA PRO A 113 15.51 0.70 -3.88
C PRO A 113 15.15 -0.63 -4.54
N ARG A 114 15.96 -1.06 -5.51
CA ARG A 114 15.78 -2.38 -6.13
C ARG A 114 16.09 -3.45 -5.09
N ARG A 115 15.13 -4.28 -4.76
CA ARG A 115 15.44 -5.54 -4.07
C ARG A 115 16.28 -6.39 -5.03
N LYS A 116 17.53 -6.65 -4.66
CA LYS A 116 18.32 -7.69 -5.33
C LYS A 116 17.57 -9.01 -5.13
N LYS A 117 17.15 -9.61 -6.24
CA LYS A 117 16.55 -10.95 -6.26
C LYS A 117 17.52 -11.98 -5.70
#